data_1407e42b33506e087a551b2026355a41
#
_entry.id   1407e42b33506e087a551b2026355a41
#
_cell.length_a   1.000
_cell.length_b   1.000
_cell.length_c   1.000
_cell.angle_alpha   90.00
_cell.angle_beta   90.00
_cell.angle_gamma   90.00
#
_symmetry.space_group_name_H-M   'P 1'
#
loop_
_entity.id
_entity.type
_entity.pdbx_description
1 polymer ?
#
loop_
_entity_poly.entity_id
_entity_poly.type
_entity_poly.pdbx_seq_one_letter_code
_entity_poly.pdbx_strand_id
1 'polypeptide(L)'
;MEIKAADVAKLRKMTGAGMMDFKKALIEAEGDYAKAQDIIREKGKLVAAKRADRSATEGVVVSKIVGGKGYMLCLACETDFVAKNSEFSATANEILEIAVKADAADLEALKAVSVEAGRTVADKVTEKSGQTGEKVELVYYAKIEAPMCVTYIHTNHKLGVLVGFNKEIAMETAKDVAMQAAAMAPIAIDRGDCDPAVVEKEREIGREQARLDGKPEAMLDKIAEGKVNKFLTENTLLNQPLVKNNKISVGAYIKQADAEVTVVAYKRFSLND
;
A
#
# COMPACT_ATOMS: atom_id res chain seq x y z
N MET A 1 -18.36 -32.67 28.55
CA MET A 1 -19.29 -31.93 27.69
C MET A 1 -19.01 -32.31 26.24
N GLU A 2 -19.99 -32.80 25.50
CA GLU A 2 -19.78 -33.19 24.11
C GLU A 2 -19.89 -31.94 23.22
N ILE A 3 -18.74 -31.49 22.66
CA ILE A 3 -18.69 -30.34 21.78
C ILE A 3 -19.15 -30.77 20.40
N LYS A 4 -20.31 -30.29 19.96
CA LYS A 4 -20.90 -30.64 18.66
C LYS A 4 -20.16 -29.94 17.53
N ALA A 5 -20.07 -30.59 16.36
CA ALA A 5 -19.47 -30.00 15.16
C ALA A 5 -20.10 -28.64 14.77
N ALA A 6 -21.38 -28.44 15.08
CA ALA A 6 -22.09 -27.15 14.87
C ALA A 6 -21.52 -26.01 15.73
N ASP A 7 -21.10 -26.29 16.96
CA ASP A 7 -20.53 -25.29 17.86
C ASP A 7 -19.14 -24.85 17.38
N VAL A 8 -18.35 -25.82 16.89
CA VAL A 8 -17.04 -25.56 16.27
C VAL A 8 -17.21 -24.74 14.98
N ALA A 9 -18.20 -25.08 14.14
CA ALA A 9 -18.47 -24.33 12.91
C ALA A 9 -18.94 -22.89 13.18
N LYS A 10 -19.76 -22.69 14.22
CA LYS A 10 -20.22 -21.35 14.64
C LYS A 10 -19.04 -20.48 15.10
N LEU A 11 -18.16 -21.02 15.93
CA LEU A 11 -17.00 -20.31 16.44
C LEU A 11 -15.99 -20.00 15.31
N ARG A 12 -15.79 -20.94 14.36
CA ARG A 12 -14.99 -20.72 13.16
C ARG A 12 -15.53 -19.53 12.34
N LYS A 13 -16.83 -19.44 12.17
CA LYS A 13 -17.47 -18.33 11.43
C LYS A 13 -17.24 -16.98 12.13
N MET A 14 -17.11 -16.98 13.45
CA MET A 14 -16.91 -15.79 14.27
C MET A 14 -15.44 -15.35 14.36
N THR A 15 -14.47 -16.24 14.24
CA THR A 15 -13.08 -15.98 14.57
C THR A 15 -12.08 -16.41 13.49
N GLY A 16 -12.50 -17.18 12.48
CA GLY A 16 -11.66 -17.59 11.33
C GLY A 16 -10.50 -18.55 11.63
N ALA A 17 -10.27 -18.99 12.88
CA ALA A 17 -9.18 -19.91 13.21
C ALA A 17 -9.44 -21.37 12.74
N GLY A 18 -8.42 -22.23 12.78
CA GLY A 18 -8.55 -23.63 12.37
C GLY A 18 -9.52 -24.44 13.25
N MET A 19 -10.27 -25.39 12.66
CA MET A 19 -11.26 -26.21 13.38
C MET A 19 -10.70 -26.90 14.63
N MET A 20 -9.44 -27.35 14.57
CA MET A 20 -8.79 -28.04 15.69
C MET A 20 -8.43 -27.10 16.84
N ASP A 21 -8.05 -25.85 16.53
CA ASP A 21 -7.76 -24.85 17.54
C ASP A 21 -9.02 -24.40 18.27
N PHE A 22 -10.14 -24.29 17.55
CA PHE A 22 -11.44 -24.05 18.17
C PHE A 22 -11.89 -25.15 19.08
N LYS A 23 -11.80 -26.39 18.59
CA LYS A 23 -12.17 -27.56 19.41
C LYS A 23 -11.37 -27.57 20.72
N LYS A 24 -10.06 -27.33 20.63
CA LYS A 24 -9.18 -27.26 21.81
C LYS A 24 -9.56 -26.10 22.73
N ALA A 25 -9.75 -24.91 22.17
CA ALA A 25 -10.14 -23.74 22.96
C ALA A 25 -11.51 -23.88 23.64
N LEU A 26 -12.50 -24.49 22.97
CA LEU A 26 -13.79 -24.78 23.58
C LEU A 26 -13.71 -25.84 24.68
N ILE A 27 -12.86 -26.85 24.51
CA ILE A 27 -12.61 -27.86 25.57
C ILE A 27 -12.00 -27.18 26.80
N GLU A 28 -10.96 -26.36 26.58
CA GLU A 28 -10.23 -25.64 27.62
C GLU A 28 -11.12 -24.61 28.32
N ALA A 29 -12.04 -23.98 27.58
CA ALA A 29 -13.01 -23.02 28.08
C ALA A 29 -14.28 -23.68 28.66
N GLU A 30 -14.33 -25.03 28.79
CA GLU A 30 -15.48 -25.79 29.28
C GLU A 30 -16.79 -25.45 28.55
N GLY A 31 -16.70 -25.09 27.25
CA GLY A 31 -17.83 -24.72 26.41
C GLY A 31 -18.23 -23.25 26.49
N ASP A 32 -17.54 -22.41 27.22
CA ASP A 32 -17.72 -20.95 27.25
C ASP A 32 -17.11 -20.33 25.99
N TYR A 33 -17.96 -19.76 25.11
CA TYR A 33 -17.55 -19.17 23.86
C TYR A 33 -16.69 -17.92 24.03
N ALA A 34 -16.95 -17.09 25.04
CA ALA A 34 -16.18 -15.86 25.29
C ALA A 34 -14.78 -16.22 25.75
N LYS A 35 -14.65 -17.13 26.70
CA LYS A 35 -13.36 -17.66 27.14
C LYS A 35 -12.60 -18.36 26.01
N ALA A 36 -13.27 -19.13 25.16
CA ALA A 36 -12.64 -19.77 24.02
C ALA A 36 -12.10 -18.76 23.00
N GLN A 37 -12.80 -17.64 22.79
CA GLN A 37 -12.29 -16.54 21.97
C GLN A 37 -11.04 -15.91 22.59
N ASP A 38 -11.00 -15.70 23.90
CA ASP A 38 -9.83 -15.12 24.56
C ASP A 38 -8.61 -16.07 24.47
N ILE A 39 -8.82 -17.37 24.63
CA ILE A 39 -7.75 -18.39 24.44
C ILE A 39 -7.20 -18.33 23.01
N ILE A 40 -8.05 -18.19 22.00
CA ILE A 40 -7.64 -18.07 20.59
C ILE A 40 -6.84 -16.80 20.36
N ARG A 41 -7.25 -15.69 20.98
CA ARG A 41 -6.52 -14.40 20.90
C ARG A 41 -5.14 -14.50 21.51
N GLU A 42 -5.03 -15.08 22.70
CA GLU A 42 -3.72 -15.28 23.34
C GLU A 42 -2.80 -16.17 22.50
N LYS A 43 -3.33 -17.24 21.91
CA LYS A 43 -2.57 -18.04 20.93
C LYS A 43 -2.15 -17.20 19.73
N GLY A 44 -3.02 -16.34 19.20
CA GLY A 44 -2.71 -15.42 18.11
C GLY A 44 -1.54 -14.50 18.44
N LYS A 45 -1.55 -13.89 19.62
CA LYS A 45 -0.43 -13.06 20.13
C LYS A 45 0.87 -13.85 20.24
N LEU A 46 0.82 -15.09 20.72
CA LEU A 46 1.99 -15.96 20.82
C LEU A 46 2.56 -16.33 19.44
N VAL A 47 1.70 -16.59 18.45
CA VAL A 47 2.13 -16.83 17.06
C VAL A 47 2.79 -15.59 16.49
N ALA A 48 2.15 -14.42 16.62
CA ALA A 48 2.69 -13.15 16.15
C ALA A 48 4.05 -12.84 16.79
N ALA A 49 4.19 -13.03 18.12
CA ALA A 49 5.44 -12.83 18.84
C ALA A 49 6.55 -13.78 18.37
N LYS A 50 6.26 -15.08 18.20
CA LYS A 50 7.23 -16.08 17.72
C LYS A 50 7.67 -15.84 16.28
N ARG A 51 6.91 -15.09 15.51
CA ARG A 51 7.17 -14.79 14.09
C ARG A 51 7.56 -13.33 13.83
N ALA A 52 7.79 -12.55 14.90
CA ALA A 52 8.13 -11.14 14.78
C ALA A 52 9.34 -10.89 13.85
N ASP A 53 10.35 -11.76 13.93
CA ASP A 53 11.59 -11.67 13.13
C ASP A 53 11.46 -12.21 11.70
N ARG A 54 10.29 -12.75 11.32
CA ARG A 54 10.06 -13.20 9.94
C ARG A 54 9.77 -12.03 9.01
N SER A 55 10.12 -12.20 7.74
CA SER A 55 9.81 -11.22 6.69
C SER A 55 8.45 -11.51 6.07
N ALA A 56 7.57 -10.52 6.02
CA ALA A 56 6.29 -10.57 5.32
C ALA A 56 6.48 -9.96 3.92
N THR A 57 6.87 -10.78 2.94
CA THR A 57 7.21 -10.36 1.57
C THR A 57 6.10 -10.62 0.57
N GLU A 58 5.01 -11.27 1.02
CA GLU A 58 3.80 -11.50 0.27
C GLU A 58 2.66 -10.67 0.87
N GLY A 59 1.54 -10.52 0.15
CA GLY A 59 0.41 -9.74 0.67
C GLY A 59 -0.56 -9.27 -0.39
N VAL A 60 -1.47 -8.39 0.02
CA VAL A 60 -2.48 -7.80 -0.84
C VAL A 60 -2.59 -6.30 -0.61
N VAL A 61 -2.47 -5.55 -1.70
CA VAL A 61 -2.79 -4.11 -1.74
C VAL A 61 -4.24 -3.96 -2.13
N VAL A 62 -4.99 -3.19 -1.35
CA VAL A 62 -6.39 -2.84 -1.61
C VAL A 62 -6.56 -1.34 -1.57
N SER A 63 -7.53 -0.83 -2.34
CA SER A 63 -7.80 0.61 -2.43
C SER A 63 -9.28 0.90 -2.64
N LYS A 64 -9.70 2.10 -2.24
CA LYS A 64 -11.08 2.58 -2.42
C LYS A 64 -11.09 4.10 -2.61
N ILE A 65 -12.00 4.56 -3.47
CA ILE A 65 -12.28 5.99 -3.67
C ILE A 65 -13.67 6.28 -3.09
N VAL A 66 -13.76 7.29 -2.24
CA VAL A 66 -15.02 7.75 -1.64
C VAL A 66 -15.01 9.27 -1.53
N GLY A 67 -15.94 9.95 -2.20
CA GLY A 67 -16.18 11.39 -2.02
C GLY A 67 -14.96 12.28 -2.25
N GLY A 68 -14.17 12.03 -3.29
CA GLY A 68 -12.95 12.81 -3.58
C GLY A 68 -11.73 12.41 -2.72
N LYS A 69 -11.87 11.37 -1.89
CA LYS A 69 -10.75 10.80 -1.13
C LYS A 69 -10.38 9.42 -1.67
N GLY A 70 -9.09 9.18 -1.82
CA GLY A 70 -8.52 7.89 -2.17
C GLY A 70 -7.82 7.27 -0.97
N TYR A 71 -8.11 5.99 -0.69
CA TYR A 71 -7.53 5.21 0.40
C TYR A 71 -6.85 3.98 -0.17
N MET A 72 -5.68 3.64 0.36
CA MET A 72 -4.93 2.44 -0.05
C MET A 72 -4.19 1.88 1.15
N LEU A 73 -4.22 0.56 1.30
CA LEU A 73 -3.43 -0.13 2.31
C LEU A 73 -2.84 -1.43 1.76
N CYS A 74 -1.81 -1.94 2.43
CA CYS A 74 -1.24 -3.25 2.20
C CYS A 74 -1.27 -4.07 3.48
N LEU A 75 -1.91 -5.24 3.41
CA LEU A 75 -1.81 -6.30 4.40
C LEU A 75 -0.82 -7.33 3.89
N ALA A 76 0.30 -7.51 4.61
CA ALA A 76 1.39 -8.40 4.24
C ALA A 76 1.36 -9.71 5.03
N CYS A 77 1.92 -10.78 4.46
CA CYS A 77 2.08 -12.10 5.05
C CYS A 77 3.37 -12.78 4.56
N GLU A 78 3.70 -13.98 5.06
CA GLU A 78 4.94 -14.66 4.70
C GLU A 78 4.86 -15.35 3.33
N THR A 79 3.71 -15.95 2.96
CA THR A 79 3.56 -16.77 1.75
C THR A 79 2.46 -16.29 0.82
N ASP A 80 2.64 -16.61 -0.46
CA ASP A 80 1.63 -16.35 -1.50
C ASP A 80 0.37 -17.23 -1.32
N PHE A 81 0.46 -18.38 -0.65
CA PHE A 81 -0.70 -19.21 -0.30
C PHE A 81 -1.68 -18.46 0.59
N VAL A 82 -1.16 -17.74 1.61
CA VAL A 82 -1.98 -16.91 2.50
C VAL A 82 -2.47 -15.67 1.75
N ALA A 83 -1.61 -14.98 0.99
CA ALA A 83 -1.98 -13.79 0.23
C ALA A 83 -3.11 -14.04 -0.78
N LYS A 84 -3.13 -15.22 -1.42
CA LYS A 84 -4.18 -15.64 -2.39
C LYS A 84 -5.47 -16.15 -1.74
N ASN A 85 -5.50 -16.32 -0.41
CA ASN A 85 -6.69 -16.77 0.29
C ASN A 85 -7.75 -15.67 0.31
N SER A 86 -8.98 -15.99 -0.08
CA SER A 86 -10.10 -15.05 -0.11
C SER A 86 -10.44 -14.44 1.26
N GLU A 87 -10.27 -15.18 2.35
CA GLU A 87 -10.46 -14.67 3.71
C GLU A 87 -9.39 -13.65 4.11
N PHE A 88 -8.16 -13.77 3.56
CA PHE A 88 -7.09 -12.80 3.77
C PHE A 88 -7.41 -11.48 3.05
N SER A 89 -7.78 -11.56 1.78
CA SER A 89 -8.22 -10.40 1.00
C SER A 89 -9.48 -9.74 1.60
N ALA A 90 -10.42 -10.54 2.12
CA ALA A 90 -11.61 -10.01 2.83
C ALA A 90 -11.20 -9.22 4.09
N THR A 91 -10.20 -9.71 4.86
CA THR A 91 -9.68 -8.99 6.03
C THR A 91 -9.04 -7.65 5.63
N ALA A 92 -8.25 -7.62 4.54
CA ALA A 92 -7.67 -6.38 4.05
C ALA A 92 -8.74 -5.36 3.64
N ASN A 93 -9.78 -5.81 2.92
CA ASN A 93 -10.92 -4.95 2.54
C ASN A 93 -11.71 -4.47 3.76
N GLU A 94 -11.92 -5.30 4.77
CA GLU A 94 -12.58 -4.90 6.01
C GLU A 94 -11.79 -3.81 6.76
N ILE A 95 -10.45 -3.95 6.82
CA ILE A 95 -9.58 -2.90 7.39
C ILE A 95 -9.66 -1.61 6.55
N LEU A 96 -9.76 -1.73 5.22
CA LEU A 96 -9.95 -0.59 4.33
C LEU A 96 -11.28 0.14 4.59
N GLU A 97 -12.38 -0.59 4.80
CA GLU A 97 -13.66 0.01 5.17
C GLU A 97 -13.58 0.73 6.53
N ILE A 98 -12.85 0.17 7.49
CA ILE A 98 -12.59 0.82 8.78
C ILE A 98 -11.78 2.10 8.57
N ALA A 99 -10.74 2.07 7.74
CA ALA A 99 -9.91 3.22 7.40
C ALA A 99 -10.73 4.36 6.78
N VAL A 100 -11.62 4.03 5.84
CA VAL A 100 -12.55 4.97 5.20
C VAL A 100 -13.49 5.59 6.23
N LYS A 101 -14.11 4.76 7.07
CA LYS A 101 -15.09 5.22 8.08
C LYS A 101 -14.46 6.10 9.16
N ALA A 102 -13.25 5.76 9.59
CA ALA A 102 -12.51 6.51 10.60
C ALA A 102 -11.78 7.73 10.02
N ASP A 103 -11.62 7.80 8.71
CA ASP A 103 -10.79 8.80 7.99
C ASP A 103 -9.39 8.92 8.63
N ALA A 104 -8.77 7.78 8.98
CA ALA A 104 -7.50 7.73 9.68
C ALA A 104 -6.44 8.59 9.00
N ALA A 105 -5.62 9.29 9.78
CA ALA A 105 -4.64 10.24 9.23
C ALA A 105 -3.43 9.52 8.59
N ASP A 106 -2.96 8.47 9.24
CA ASP A 106 -1.78 7.70 8.87
C ASP A 106 -1.89 6.24 9.35
N LEU A 107 -0.85 5.45 9.09
CA LEU A 107 -0.80 4.04 9.42
C LEU A 107 -0.96 3.77 10.92
N GLU A 108 -0.33 4.56 11.77
CA GLU A 108 -0.38 4.37 13.22
C GLU A 108 -1.76 4.76 13.78
N ALA A 109 -2.34 5.83 13.27
CA ALA A 109 -3.71 6.21 13.58
C ALA A 109 -4.69 5.09 13.16
N LEU A 110 -4.52 4.48 11.97
CA LEU A 110 -5.34 3.37 11.52
C LEU A 110 -5.19 2.14 12.43
N LYS A 111 -3.98 1.76 12.80
CA LYS A 111 -3.72 0.64 13.72
C LYS A 111 -4.42 0.82 15.07
N ALA A 112 -4.54 2.07 15.55
CA ALA A 112 -5.17 2.42 16.81
C ALA A 112 -6.71 2.51 16.76
N VAL A 113 -7.33 2.49 15.57
CA VAL A 113 -8.78 2.59 15.43
C VAL A 113 -9.46 1.44 16.16
N SER A 114 -10.40 1.78 17.05
CA SER A 114 -11.25 0.79 17.75
C SER A 114 -12.26 0.19 16.79
N VAL A 115 -12.37 -1.14 16.77
CA VAL A 115 -13.27 -1.88 15.87
C VAL A 115 -14.47 -2.47 16.59
N GLU A 116 -14.26 -3.18 17.69
CA GLU A 116 -15.33 -3.79 18.53
C GLU A 116 -14.80 -4.04 19.95
N ALA A 117 -15.67 -3.96 20.96
CA ALA A 117 -15.43 -4.45 22.33
C ALA A 117 -13.99 -4.21 22.85
N GLY A 118 -13.45 -3.00 22.64
CA GLY A 118 -12.10 -2.63 23.10
C GLY A 118 -10.94 -3.17 22.26
N ARG A 119 -11.22 -3.76 21.08
CA ARG A 119 -10.20 -4.20 20.11
C ARG A 119 -9.86 -3.09 19.12
N THR A 120 -8.63 -3.12 18.63
CA THR A 120 -8.14 -2.20 17.60
C THR A 120 -7.92 -2.93 16.27
N VAL A 121 -7.61 -2.16 15.21
CA VAL A 121 -7.15 -2.73 13.92
C VAL A 121 -5.85 -3.53 14.13
N ALA A 122 -4.93 -3.08 15.00
CA ALA A 122 -3.71 -3.83 15.33
C ALA A 122 -4.02 -5.21 15.94
N ASP A 123 -5.01 -5.28 16.83
CA ASP A 123 -5.46 -6.56 17.40
C ASP A 123 -6.03 -7.48 16.33
N LYS A 124 -6.82 -6.95 15.39
CA LYS A 124 -7.37 -7.70 14.25
C LYS A 124 -6.27 -8.28 13.36
N VAL A 125 -5.21 -7.53 13.09
CA VAL A 125 -4.04 -8.00 12.33
C VAL A 125 -3.31 -9.12 13.10
N THR A 126 -3.13 -8.96 14.41
CA THR A 126 -2.52 -9.97 15.29
C THR A 126 -3.35 -11.25 15.33
N GLU A 127 -4.67 -11.15 15.43
CA GLU A 127 -5.58 -12.30 15.36
C GLU A 127 -5.44 -13.03 14.03
N LYS A 128 -5.26 -12.30 12.91
CA LYS A 128 -5.04 -12.92 11.59
C LYS A 128 -3.73 -13.70 11.55
N SER A 129 -2.66 -13.23 12.20
CA SER A 129 -1.43 -14.02 12.35
C SER A 129 -1.67 -15.34 13.08
N GLY A 130 -2.49 -15.35 14.13
CA GLY A 130 -2.89 -16.56 14.83
C GLY A 130 -3.72 -17.52 13.97
N GLN A 131 -4.60 -16.99 13.12
CA GLN A 131 -5.45 -17.76 12.22
C GLN A 131 -4.65 -18.45 11.11
N THR A 132 -3.70 -17.72 10.51
CA THR A 132 -2.90 -18.20 9.38
C THR A 132 -1.68 -19.01 9.82
N GLY A 133 -1.21 -18.81 11.07
CA GLY A 133 0.05 -19.33 11.54
C GLY A 133 1.27 -18.64 10.94
N GLU A 134 1.09 -17.51 10.26
CA GLU A 134 2.15 -16.72 9.63
C GLU A 134 2.24 -15.32 10.28
N LYS A 135 3.37 -14.63 10.09
CA LYS A 135 3.43 -13.18 10.34
C LYS A 135 2.46 -12.48 9.40
N VAL A 136 1.51 -11.74 9.96
CA VAL A 136 0.65 -10.82 9.21
C VAL A 136 0.88 -9.42 9.74
N GLU A 137 1.05 -8.45 8.85
CA GLU A 137 1.38 -7.08 9.20
C GLU A 137 0.65 -6.10 8.29
N LEU A 138 0.10 -5.04 8.87
CA LEU A 138 -0.37 -3.87 8.12
C LEU A 138 0.84 -2.97 7.89
N VAL A 139 1.45 -3.09 6.70
CA VAL A 139 2.76 -2.47 6.39
C VAL A 139 2.63 -1.11 5.71
N TYR A 140 1.46 -0.83 5.16
CA TYR A 140 1.23 0.43 4.45
C TYR A 140 -0.21 0.90 4.57
N TYR A 141 -0.36 2.19 4.72
CA TYR A 141 -1.62 2.91 4.56
C TYR A 141 -1.32 4.31 4.07
N ALA A 142 -2.10 4.77 3.10
CA ALA A 142 -2.09 6.16 2.65
C ALA A 142 -3.48 6.60 2.24
N LYS A 143 -3.73 7.90 2.39
CA LYS A 143 -4.88 8.57 1.81
C LYS A 143 -4.44 9.79 1.02
N ILE A 144 -5.23 10.15 0.03
CA ILE A 144 -5.15 11.41 -0.72
C ILE A 144 -6.53 12.04 -0.76
N GLU A 145 -6.56 13.35 -0.94
CA GLU A 145 -7.79 14.12 -1.16
C GLU A 145 -7.59 15.05 -2.34
N ALA A 146 -8.51 15.01 -3.30
CA ALA A 146 -8.51 15.85 -4.48
C ALA A 146 -9.92 15.90 -5.09
N PRO A 147 -10.24 16.92 -5.90
CA PRO A 147 -11.50 17.00 -6.63
C PRO A 147 -11.84 15.71 -7.42
N MET A 148 -10.83 15.06 -8.01
CA MET A 148 -10.95 13.74 -8.61
C MET A 148 -9.81 12.85 -8.13
N CYS A 149 -10.13 11.67 -7.63
CA CYS A 149 -9.15 10.62 -7.29
C CYS A 149 -9.36 9.39 -8.17
N VAL A 150 -8.26 8.75 -8.53
CA VAL A 150 -8.25 7.48 -9.24
C VAL A 150 -7.27 6.52 -8.58
N THR A 151 -7.56 5.24 -8.65
CA THR A 151 -6.68 4.18 -8.16
C THR A 151 -6.36 3.17 -9.25
N TYR A 152 -5.18 2.59 -9.15
CA TYR A 152 -4.76 1.43 -9.93
C TYR A 152 -4.14 0.39 -9.00
N ILE A 153 -4.65 -0.83 -9.07
CA ILE A 153 -4.05 -2.01 -8.41
C ILE A 153 -3.55 -2.94 -9.51
N HIS A 154 -2.29 -3.31 -9.44
CA HIS A 154 -1.71 -4.22 -10.41
C HIS A 154 -2.22 -5.64 -10.23
N THR A 155 -2.22 -6.45 -11.29
CA THR A 155 -2.82 -7.79 -11.33
C THR A 155 -2.27 -8.77 -10.30
N ASN A 156 -1.03 -8.57 -9.84
CA ASN A 156 -0.42 -9.37 -8.77
C ASN A 156 -0.85 -8.96 -7.35
N HIS A 157 -1.66 -7.90 -7.22
CA HIS A 157 -2.11 -7.30 -5.96
C HIS A 157 -1.00 -6.86 -4.99
N LYS A 158 0.25 -6.74 -5.45
CA LYS A 158 1.39 -6.29 -4.64
C LYS A 158 1.78 -4.83 -4.87
N LEU A 159 1.18 -4.20 -5.87
CA LEU A 159 1.46 -2.82 -6.25
C LEU A 159 0.15 -2.06 -6.41
N GLY A 160 0.10 -0.87 -5.82
CA GLY A 160 -1.03 0.02 -5.90
C GLY A 160 -0.61 1.48 -6.05
N VAL A 161 -1.47 2.27 -6.66
CA VAL A 161 -1.29 3.70 -6.88
C VAL A 161 -2.59 4.45 -6.61
N LEU A 162 -2.46 5.60 -5.96
CA LEU A 162 -3.50 6.64 -5.88
C LEU A 162 -2.99 7.88 -6.60
N VAL A 163 -3.83 8.46 -7.45
CA VAL A 163 -3.57 9.75 -8.12
C VAL A 163 -4.76 10.67 -7.92
N GLY A 164 -4.49 11.91 -7.52
CA GLY A 164 -5.47 12.98 -7.37
C GLY A 164 -5.25 14.07 -8.41
N PHE A 165 -6.34 14.56 -9.00
CA PHE A 165 -6.34 15.64 -9.96
C PHE A 165 -7.06 16.85 -9.38
N ASN A 166 -6.62 18.05 -9.75
CA ASN A 166 -7.23 19.32 -9.32
C ASN A 166 -8.62 19.57 -9.90
N LYS A 167 -9.05 18.78 -10.90
CA LYS A 167 -10.31 18.90 -11.61
C LYS A 167 -10.69 17.56 -12.22
N GLU A 168 -11.95 17.34 -12.53
CA GLU A 168 -12.39 16.14 -13.23
C GLU A 168 -11.80 16.05 -14.64
N ILE A 169 -11.40 14.86 -15.05
CA ILE A 169 -10.89 14.52 -16.39
C ILE A 169 -11.49 13.18 -16.81
N ALA A 170 -11.43 12.87 -18.12
CA ALA A 170 -11.89 11.58 -18.61
C ALA A 170 -11.23 10.40 -17.82
N MET A 171 -12.05 9.46 -17.36
CA MET A 171 -11.59 8.33 -16.52
C MET A 171 -10.51 7.49 -17.23
N GLU A 172 -10.54 7.40 -18.55
CA GLU A 172 -9.51 6.70 -19.33
C GLU A 172 -8.15 7.40 -19.16
N THR A 173 -8.10 8.72 -19.35
CA THR A 173 -6.88 9.51 -19.16
C THR A 173 -6.37 9.39 -17.72
N ALA A 174 -7.25 9.49 -16.73
CA ALA A 174 -6.88 9.38 -15.32
C ALA A 174 -6.28 7.99 -14.99
N LYS A 175 -6.86 6.91 -15.51
CA LYS A 175 -6.34 5.55 -15.36
C LYS A 175 -5.00 5.35 -16.07
N ASP A 176 -4.80 5.96 -17.23
CA ASP A 176 -3.52 5.89 -17.93
C ASP A 176 -2.39 6.53 -17.11
N VAL A 177 -2.67 7.67 -16.46
CA VAL A 177 -1.73 8.33 -15.55
C VAL A 177 -1.44 7.46 -14.33
N ALA A 178 -2.44 6.80 -13.76
CA ALA A 178 -2.22 5.89 -12.63
C ALA A 178 -1.40 4.66 -13.03
N MET A 179 -1.64 4.08 -14.21
CA MET A 179 -0.84 2.98 -14.76
C MET A 179 0.59 3.41 -15.07
N GLN A 180 0.79 4.63 -15.63
CA GLN A 180 2.11 5.24 -15.82
C GLN A 180 2.87 5.31 -14.50
N ALA A 181 2.24 5.87 -13.46
CA ALA A 181 2.83 6.01 -12.15
C ALA A 181 3.16 4.64 -11.51
N ALA A 182 2.34 3.62 -11.74
CA ALA A 182 2.62 2.25 -11.31
C ALA A 182 3.87 1.68 -11.98
N ALA A 183 3.97 1.83 -13.31
CA ALA A 183 5.04 1.24 -14.11
C ALA A 183 6.38 1.96 -13.94
N MET A 184 6.36 3.30 -13.87
CA MET A 184 7.57 4.13 -13.94
C MET A 184 8.05 4.64 -12.58
N ALA A 185 7.30 4.36 -11.50
CA ALA A 185 7.66 4.68 -10.11
C ALA A 185 8.25 6.10 -9.94
N PRO A 186 7.58 7.18 -10.37
CA PRO A 186 8.12 8.53 -10.24
C PRO A 186 8.32 8.89 -8.76
N ILE A 187 9.40 9.61 -8.47
CA ILE A 187 9.76 10.04 -7.12
C ILE A 187 9.01 11.31 -6.69
N ALA A 188 8.49 12.08 -7.65
CA ALA A 188 7.73 13.31 -7.42
C ALA A 188 6.70 13.50 -8.55
N ILE A 189 5.73 14.41 -8.33
CA ILE A 189 4.73 14.77 -9.34
C ILE A 189 5.38 15.62 -10.43
N ASP A 190 6.09 16.67 -10.06
CA ASP A 190 6.80 17.57 -10.98
C ASP A 190 8.22 17.84 -10.47
N ARG A 191 9.03 18.49 -11.29
CA ARG A 191 10.44 18.83 -11.00
C ARG A 191 10.58 19.63 -9.70
N GLY A 192 9.64 20.58 -9.47
CA GLY A 192 9.63 21.42 -8.27
C GLY A 192 9.29 20.69 -6.98
N ASP A 193 8.69 19.49 -7.07
CA ASP A 193 8.30 18.66 -5.92
C ASP A 193 9.39 17.68 -5.52
N CYS A 194 10.48 17.59 -6.30
CA CYS A 194 11.59 16.71 -6.00
C CYS A 194 12.38 17.23 -4.80
N ASP A 195 12.75 16.34 -3.88
CA ASP A 195 13.57 16.69 -2.72
C ASP A 195 14.88 17.34 -3.18
N PRO A 196 15.18 18.59 -2.73
CA PRO A 196 16.44 19.27 -3.08
C PRO A 196 17.69 18.46 -2.75
N ALA A 197 17.66 17.65 -1.70
CA ALA A 197 18.80 16.78 -1.33
C ALA A 197 19.03 15.68 -2.38
N VAL A 198 17.97 15.13 -2.97
CA VAL A 198 18.06 14.16 -4.07
C VAL A 198 18.64 14.83 -5.31
N VAL A 199 18.15 16.03 -5.65
CA VAL A 199 18.65 16.79 -6.81
C VAL A 199 20.12 17.14 -6.67
N GLU A 200 20.55 17.57 -5.46
CA GLU A 200 21.96 17.91 -5.23
C GLU A 200 22.87 16.67 -5.31
N LYS A 201 22.43 15.56 -4.73
CA LYS A 201 23.15 14.29 -4.83
C LYS A 201 23.34 13.85 -6.30
N GLU A 202 22.30 13.97 -7.12
CA GLU A 202 22.37 13.65 -8.55
C GLU A 202 23.32 14.62 -9.28
N ARG A 203 23.38 15.89 -8.88
CA ARG A 203 24.33 16.87 -9.41
C ARG A 203 25.77 16.49 -9.08
N GLU A 204 26.05 16.11 -7.83
CA GLU A 204 27.36 15.65 -7.39
C GLU A 204 27.81 14.40 -8.15
N ILE A 205 26.91 13.40 -8.27
CA ILE A 205 27.17 12.18 -9.04
C ILE A 205 27.47 12.53 -10.51
N GLY A 206 26.68 13.43 -11.09
CA GLY A 206 26.85 13.89 -12.45
C GLY A 206 28.21 14.58 -12.70
N ARG A 207 28.64 15.40 -11.74
CA ARG A 207 29.95 16.10 -11.77
C ARG A 207 31.10 15.11 -11.66
N GLU A 208 31.06 14.19 -10.70
CA GLU A 208 32.08 13.19 -10.49
C GLU A 208 32.24 12.26 -11.70
N GLN A 209 31.14 11.80 -12.25
CA GLN A 209 31.17 10.96 -13.45
C GLN A 209 31.76 11.71 -14.66
N ALA A 210 31.46 13.01 -14.84
CA ALA A 210 32.05 13.81 -15.89
C ALA A 210 33.59 13.97 -15.71
N ARG A 211 34.04 14.09 -14.44
CA ARG A 211 35.45 14.13 -14.09
C ARG A 211 36.18 12.83 -14.44
N LEU A 212 35.57 11.69 -14.07
CA LEU A 212 36.10 10.36 -14.41
C LEU A 212 36.13 10.11 -15.93
N ASP A 213 35.17 10.68 -16.66
CA ASP A 213 35.14 10.66 -18.13
C ASP A 213 36.20 11.61 -18.78
N GLY A 214 37.06 12.27 -18.00
CA GLY A 214 38.12 13.16 -18.48
C GLY A 214 37.62 14.48 -19.06
N LYS A 215 36.42 14.94 -18.66
CA LYS A 215 35.89 16.23 -19.13
C LYS A 215 36.64 17.41 -18.47
N PRO A 216 36.83 18.53 -19.19
CA PRO A 216 37.45 19.71 -18.61
C PRO A 216 36.70 20.22 -17.38
N GLU A 217 37.41 20.65 -16.34
CA GLU A 217 36.87 21.14 -15.08
C GLU A 217 35.82 22.25 -15.29
N ALA A 218 36.08 23.18 -16.22
CA ALA A 218 35.17 24.26 -16.58
C ALA A 218 33.82 23.80 -17.18
N MET A 219 33.69 22.54 -17.57
CA MET A 219 32.45 21.97 -18.16
C MET A 219 31.69 21.09 -17.19
N LEU A 220 32.24 20.72 -16.04
CA LEU A 220 31.68 19.74 -15.13
C LEU A 220 30.29 20.15 -14.64
N ASP A 221 30.12 21.41 -14.22
CA ASP A 221 28.83 21.92 -13.72
C ASP A 221 27.76 21.93 -14.81
N LYS A 222 28.11 22.32 -16.03
CA LYS A 222 27.17 22.29 -17.16
C LYS A 222 26.75 20.86 -17.51
N ILE A 223 27.67 19.92 -17.46
CA ILE A 223 27.38 18.50 -17.72
C ILE A 223 26.52 17.92 -16.60
N ALA A 224 26.86 18.23 -15.33
CA ALA A 224 26.08 17.82 -14.17
C ALA A 224 24.63 18.32 -14.24
N GLU A 225 24.44 19.60 -14.59
CA GLU A 225 23.10 20.17 -14.75
C GLU A 225 22.31 19.48 -15.88
N GLY A 226 22.96 19.15 -16.99
CA GLY A 226 22.35 18.36 -18.05
C GLY A 226 21.88 16.97 -17.58
N LYS A 227 22.67 16.31 -16.71
CA LYS A 227 22.29 15.02 -16.10
C LYS A 227 21.14 15.16 -15.10
N VAL A 228 21.15 16.19 -14.27
CA VAL A 228 20.02 16.52 -13.36
C VAL A 228 18.74 16.75 -14.16
N ASN A 229 18.80 17.52 -15.25
CA ASN A 229 17.64 17.74 -16.09
C ASN A 229 17.10 16.46 -16.71
N LYS A 230 17.97 15.55 -17.13
CA LYS A 230 17.59 14.23 -17.63
C LYS A 230 16.96 13.39 -16.51
N PHE A 231 17.59 13.32 -15.34
CA PHE A 231 17.08 12.63 -14.16
C PHE A 231 15.67 13.09 -13.79
N LEU A 232 15.45 14.40 -13.67
CA LEU A 232 14.15 14.95 -13.36
C LEU A 232 13.10 14.63 -14.45
N THR A 233 13.50 14.62 -15.72
CA THR A 233 12.60 14.22 -16.83
C THR A 233 12.18 12.76 -16.71
N GLU A 234 13.09 11.88 -16.34
CA GLU A 234 12.85 10.44 -16.26
C GLU A 234 12.15 10.02 -14.95
N ASN A 235 12.29 10.81 -13.87
CA ASN A 235 11.85 10.42 -12.53
C ASN A 235 10.72 11.28 -11.93
N THR A 236 10.18 12.27 -12.65
CA THR A 236 8.99 13.02 -12.19
C THR A 236 7.79 12.76 -13.09
N LEU A 237 6.63 12.47 -12.49
CA LEU A 237 5.45 11.95 -13.17
C LEU A 237 5.04 12.76 -14.40
N LEU A 238 4.90 14.08 -14.25
CA LEU A 238 4.43 14.96 -15.34
C LEU A 238 5.43 15.10 -16.49
N ASN A 239 6.72 14.87 -16.21
CA ASN A 239 7.80 15.05 -17.19
C ASN A 239 8.20 13.73 -17.89
N GLN A 240 7.85 12.58 -17.30
CA GLN A 240 8.13 11.28 -17.93
C GLN A 240 7.49 11.17 -19.32
N PRO A 241 8.18 10.55 -20.30
CA PRO A 241 7.54 10.11 -21.53
C PRO A 241 6.40 9.18 -21.23
N LEU A 242 5.24 9.38 -21.84
CA LEU A 242 4.08 8.53 -21.65
C LEU A 242 4.34 7.11 -22.20
N VAL A 243 4.14 6.07 -21.38
CA VAL A 243 4.39 4.67 -21.80
C VAL A 243 3.58 4.29 -23.05
N LYS A 244 2.34 4.76 -23.17
CA LYS A 244 1.49 4.51 -24.35
C LYS A 244 1.96 5.27 -25.60
N ASN A 245 2.66 6.40 -25.45
CA ASN A 245 3.15 7.23 -26.52
C ASN A 245 4.36 8.06 -26.07
N ASN A 246 5.55 7.55 -26.25
CA ASN A 246 6.80 8.15 -25.77
C ASN A 246 7.20 9.47 -26.45
N LYS A 247 6.42 9.95 -27.43
CA LYS A 247 6.64 11.25 -28.09
C LYS A 247 6.11 12.44 -27.31
N ILE A 248 5.27 12.19 -26.30
CA ILE A 248 4.71 13.24 -25.44
C ILE A 248 4.96 12.89 -23.97
N SER A 249 5.03 13.93 -23.13
CA SER A 249 5.09 13.72 -21.67
C SER A 249 3.70 13.44 -21.09
N VAL A 250 3.66 12.87 -19.89
CA VAL A 250 2.41 12.68 -19.14
C VAL A 250 1.67 13.99 -18.95
N GLY A 251 2.39 15.07 -18.58
CA GLY A 251 1.79 16.40 -18.45
C GLY A 251 1.18 16.92 -19.76
N ALA A 252 1.86 16.72 -20.89
CA ALA A 252 1.31 17.07 -22.20
C ALA A 252 0.06 16.25 -22.54
N TYR A 253 0.05 14.96 -22.20
CA TYR A 253 -1.09 14.07 -22.39
C TYR A 253 -2.32 14.52 -21.60
N ILE A 254 -2.15 14.88 -20.33
CA ILE A 254 -3.22 15.41 -19.48
C ILE A 254 -3.77 16.71 -20.10
N LYS A 255 -2.89 17.64 -20.51
CA LYS A 255 -3.28 18.94 -21.09
C LYS A 255 -3.97 18.83 -22.45
N GLN A 256 -3.77 17.75 -23.21
CA GLN A 256 -4.54 17.48 -24.43
C GLN A 256 -6.01 17.20 -24.12
N ALA A 257 -6.31 16.59 -22.98
CA ALA A 257 -7.68 16.33 -22.54
C ALA A 257 -8.34 17.58 -21.92
N ASP A 258 -7.61 18.30 -21.05
CA ASP A 258 -8.02 19.59 -20.48
C ASP A 258 -6.76 20.38 -20.04
N ALA A 259 -6.59 21.59 -20.57
CA ALA A 259 -5.41 22.43 -20.34
C ALA A 259 -5.22 22.88 -18.89
N GLU A 260 -6.29 22.89 -18.08
CA GLU A 260 -6.28 23.32 -16.68
C GLU A 260 -6.08 22.14 -15.70
N VAL A 261 -6.14 20.91 -16.17
CA VAL A 261 -6.00 19.74 -15.31
C VAL A 261 -4.53 19.41 -15.07
N THR A 262 -4.22 19.10 -13.83
CA THR A 262 -2.92 18.58 -13.40
C THR A 262 -3.07 17.59 -12.26
N VAL A 263 -2.04 16.80 -12.02
CA VAL A 263 -1.93 15.93 -10.84
C VAL A 263 -1.53 16.79 -9.64
N VAL A 264 -2.25 16.65 -8.52
CA VAL A 264 -2.02 17.38 -7.26
C VAL A 264 -1.72 16.46 -6.08
N ALA A 265 -1.98 15.16 -6.22
CA ALA A 265 -1.68 14.17 -5.19
C ALA A 265 -1.26 12.85 -5.86
N TYR A 266 -0.29 12.18 -5.25
CA TYR A 266 0.22 10.91 -5.73
C TYR A 266 0.75 10.06 -4.58
N LYS A 267 0.36 8.80 -4.55
CA LYS A 267 0.91 7.77 -3.67
C LYS A 267 1.09 6.48 -4.45
N ARG A 268 2.23 5.85 -4.30
CA ARG A 268 2.54 4.53 -4.84
C ARG A 268 3.09 3.66 -3.71
N PHE A 269 2.71 2.42 -3.70
CA PHE A 269 3.26 1.39 -2.83
C PHE A 269 3.48 0.11 -3.63
N SER A 270 4.64 -0.51 -3.44
CA SER A 270 4.93 -1.84 -3.95
C SER A 270 5.57 -2.68 -2.83
N LEU A 271 5.08 -3.88 -2.67
CA LEU A 271 5.63 -4.84 -1.69
C LEU A 271 6.97 -5.44 -2.15
N ASN A 272 7.35 -5.19 -3.42
CA ASN A 272 8.58 -5.71 -4.02
C ASN A 272 9.71 -4.65 -4.15
N ASP A 273 9.46 -3.40 -3.69
CA ASP A 273 10.45 -2.30 -3.73
C ASP A 273 11.41 -2.35 -2.56
#